data_0f3b45b3cafdbe55f64d67ab74d7224d
#
_entry.id   0f3b45b3cafdbe55f64d67ab74d7224d
#
_cell.length_a   1.000
_cell.length_b   1.000
_cell.length_c   1.000
_cell.angle_alpha   90.00
_cell.angle_beta   90.00
_cell.angle_gamma   90.00
#
_symmetry.space_group_name_H-M   'P 1'
#
loop_
_entity.id
_entity.type
_entity.pdbx_description
1 polymer ?
#
loop_
_entity_poly.entity_id
_entity_poly.type
_entity_poly.pdbx_seq_one_letter_code
_entity_poly.pdbx_strand_id
1 'polypeptide(L)'
;IRVETPVHSDKVKFYTGLYHALLGRGVSSDVRGTYPRHDGTVGQISLGADGKPRHQYYNTDALWGAQWNLNQLWMLAWPEHVADFISSQLLIYQDSGWLADGVACGRYVSGVGTNQVSLLMAAAYACGIRDFDVQTAYEACLKNELDGNNRPFGAGKSDTRKFVEYGYAPFVESGEGADETFMFSASHTLEYSFSAWAVAQWAKALGRKDDYRRLMHLASGWERLYDSATGFIRPRLADGRFLTPFDPMEVWRGFQEGNAWQYTFYVPHQADRLAKLVGR
;
A
#
# COMPACT_ATOMS: atom_id res chain seq x y z
N ILE A 1 -13.06 6.50 -21.91
CA ILE A 1 -11.99 6.31 -22.92
C ILE A 1 -12.64 5.69 -24.17
N ARG A 2 -12.38 6.27 -25.34
CA ARG A 2 -12.80 5.74 -26.62
C ARG A 2 -11.57 5.28 -27.39
N VAL A 3 -11.61 4.05 -27.90
CA VAL A 3 -10.52 3.45 -28.67
C VAL A 3 -11.00 3.08 -30.08
N GLU A 4 -10.19 3.42 -31.06
CA GLU A 4 -10.40 3.05 -32.45
C GLU A 4 -9.29 2.08 -32.90
N THR A 5 -9.69 0.97 -33.50
CA THR A 5 -8.82 -0.06 -34.04
C THR A 5 -9.52 -0.77 -35.20
N PRO A 6 -8.80 -1.14 -36.26
CA PRO A 6 -9.38 -1.90 -37.37
C PRO A 6 -9.72 -3.36 -36.97
N VAL A 7 -9.17 -3.83 -35.83
CA VAL A 7 -9.36 -5.23 -35.39
C VAL A 7 -10.38 -5.27 -34.25
N HIS A 8 -11.55 -5.83 -34.53
CA HIS A 8 -12.68 -5.90 -33.59
C HIS A 8 -12.27 -6.61 -32.25
N SER A 9 -11.52 -7.70 -32.33
CA SER A 9 -11.09 -8.45 -31.16
C SER A 9 -10.19 -7.62 -30.21
N ASP A 10 -9.40 -6.68 -30.72
CA ASP A 10 -8.58 -5.81 -29.89
C ASP A 10 -9.43 -4.78 -29.13
N LYS A 11 -10.51 -4.30 -29.79
CA LYS A 11 -11.49 -3.44 -29.13
C LYS A 11 -12.22 -4.18 -28.00
N VAL A 12 -12.60 -5.44 -28.22
CA VAL A 12 -13.20 -6.29 -27.19
C VAL A 12 -12.23 -6.49 -26.02
N LYS A 13 -10.97 -6.87 -26.29
CA LYS A 13 -9.94 -7.04 -25.24
C LYS A 13 -9.75 -5.77 -24.42
N PHE A 14 -9.63 -4.61 -25.08
CA PHE A 14 -9.44 -3.33 -24.42
C PHE A 14 -10.58 -3.00 -23.46
N TYR A 15 -11.83 -3.05 -23.92
CA TYR A 15 -12.98 -2.71 -23.06
C TYR A 15 -13.24 -3.76 -21.99
N THR A 16 -12.99 -5.04 -22.25
CA THR A 16 -13.06 -6.09 -21.24
C THR A 16 -11.99 -5.87 -20.15
N GLY A 17 -10.75 -5.59 -20.55
CA GLY A 17 -9.69 -5.27 -19.61
C GLY A 17 -10.00 -4.02 -18.78
N LEU A 18 -10.51 -2.97 -19.41
CA LEU A 18 -10.91 -1.75 -18.72
C LEU A 18 -12.05 -1.99 -17.72
N TYR A 19 -13.06 -2.76 -18.10
CA TYR A 19 -14.15 -3.16 -17.21
C TYR A 19 -13.61 -3.90 -15.97
N HIS A 20 -12.76 -4.90 -16.18
CA HIS A 20 -12.16 -5.66 -15.06
C HIS A 20 -11.27 -4.80 -14.16
N ALA A 21 -10.51 -3.85 -14.74
CA ALA A 21 -9.64 -2.94 -13.97
C ALA A 21 -10.43 -2.00 -13.04
N LEU A 22 -11.71 -1.76 -13.30
CA LEU A 22 -12.57 -0.86 -12.51
C LEU A 22 -13.52 -1.61 -11.56
N LEU A 23 -13.53 -2.94 -11.58
CA LEU A 23 -14.31 -3.74 -10.63
C LEU A 23 -13.75 -3.65 -9.21
N GLY A 24 -14.60 -3.88 -8.21
CA GLY A 24 -14.21 -4.00 -6.79
C GLY A 24 -14.08 -2.68 -6.04
N ARG A 25 -14.17 -1.54 -6.74
CA ARG A 25 -14.02 -0.20 -6.14
C ARG A 25 -15.27 0.64 -6.36
N GLY A 26 -16.40 0.02 -6.04
CA GLY A 26 -17.71 0.64 -6.23
C GLY A 26 -18.02 1.71 -5.20
N VAL A 27 -18.86 2.67 -5.61
CA VAL A 27 -19.43 3.69 -4.71
C VAL A 27 -20.23 2.99 -3.61
N SER A 28 -19.99 3.39 -2.37
CA SER A 28 -20.62 2.87 -1.16
C SER A 28 -21.27 3.98 -0.31
N SER A 29 -21.36 5.19 -0.82
CA SER A 29 -22.20 6.25 -0.28
C SER A 29 -23.55 6.31 -1.01
N ASP A 30 -24.56 6.84 -0.35
CA ASP A 30 -25.82 7.14 -1.01
C ASP A 30 -25.78 8.49 -1.77
N VAL A 31 -26.86 8.81 -2.48
CA VAL A 31 -26.97 10.04 -3.28
C VAL A 31 -26.92 11.32 -2.44
N ARG A 32 -27.16 11.25 -1.14
CA ARG A 32 -27.09 12.36 -0.18
C ARG A 32 -25.74 12.43 0.52
N GLY A 33 -24.83 11.47 0.25
CA GLY A 33 -23.49 11.40 0.81
C GLY A 33 -23.42 10.76 2.19
N THR A 34 -24.43 9.99 2.62
CA THR A 34 -24.26 9.16 3.81
C THR A 34 -23.42 7.92 3.47
N TYR A 35 -22.60 7.47 4.41
CA TYR A 35 -21.72 6.32 4.23
C TYR A 35 -21.60 5.48 5.52
N PRO A 36 -21.36 4.19 5.43
CA PRO A 36 -21.19 3.33 6.60
C PRO A 36 -19.79 3.54 7.21
N ARG A 37 -19.71 3.79 8.51
CA ARG A 37 -18.47 3.80 9.29
C ARG A 37 -18.12 2.41 9.79
N HIS A 38 -16.83 2.22 10.12
CA HIS A 38 -16.32 0.92 10.61
C HIS A 38 -16.93 0.48 11.96
N ASP A 39 -17.40 1.42 12.77
CA ASP A 39 -18.08 1.17 14.07
C ASP A 39 -19.57 0.82 13.93
N GLY A 40 -20.08 0.78 12.69
CA GLY A 40 -21.48 0.50 12.38
C GLY A 40 -22.40 1.73 12.42
N THR A 41 -21.86 2.91 12.71
CA THR A 41 -22.62 4.16 12.61
C THR A 41 -22.66 4.68 11.17
N VAL A 42 -23.44 5.74 10.93
CA VAL A 42 -23.55 6.39 9.63
C VAL A 42 -22.80 7.71 9.65
N GLY A 43 -21.89 7.90 8.67
CA GLY A 43 -21.19 9.15 8.44
C GLY A 43 -21.89 10.01 7.38
N GLN A 44 -21.48 11.27 7.29
CA GLN A 44 -21.95 12.21 6.29
C GLN A 44 -20.78 12.89 5.61
N ILE A 45 -20.67 12.74 4.30
CA ILE A 45 -19.73 13.48 3.45
C ILE A 45 -20.14 14.95 3.45
N SER A 46 -19.17 15.86 3.57
CA SER A 46 -19.42 17.29 3.51
C SER A 46 -20.15 17.69 2.24
N LEU A 47 -21.18 18.53 2.37
CA LEU A 47 -21.94 19.01 1.22
C LEU A 47 -21.31 20.29 0.64
N GLY A 48 -21.40 20.42 -0.67
CA GLY A 48 -21.13 21.66 -1.38
C GLY A 48 -22.24 22.71 -1.19
N ALA A 49 -22.05 23.90 -1.73
CA ALA A 49 -23.06 24.96 -1.72
C ALA A 49 -24.32 24.58 -2.52
N ASP A 50 -24.23 23.63 -3.42
CA ASP A 50 -25.35 23.07 -4.19
C ASP A 50 -26.12 21.96 -3.44
N GLY A 51 -25.72 21.66 -2.20
CA GLY A 51 -26.32 20.61 -1.37
C GLY A 51 -25.91 19.19 -1.75
N LYS A 52 -24.97 19.01 -2.68
CA LYS A 52 -24.47 17.70 -3.09
C LYS A 52 -23.20 17.29 -2.32
N PRO A 53 -22.96 15.99 -2.12
CA PRO A 53 -21.71 15.50 -1.55
C PRO A 53 -20.51 15.99 -2.37
N ARG A 54 -19.45 16.44 -1.69
CA ARG A 54 -18.23 16.93 -2.36
C ARG A 54 -17.42 15.86 -3.06
N HIS A 55 -17.56 14.61 -2.64
CA HIS A 55 -16.95 13.43 -3.23
C HIS A 55 -17.80 12.21 -2.93
N GLN A 56 -17.41 11.04 -3.42
CA GLN A 56 -18.04 9.76 -3.11
C GLN A 56 -17.29 9.04 -1.99
N TYR A 57 -17.93 8.05 -1.37
CA TYR A 57 -17.27 7.06 -0.52
C TYR A 57 -17.19 5.73 -1.27
N TYR A 58 -16.03 5.07 -1.22
CA TYR A 58 -15.78 3.88 -2.01
C TYR A 58 -15.50 2.66 -1.11
N ASN A 59 -16.06 1.51 -1.49
CA ASN A 59 -15.48 0.24 -1.13
C ASN A 59 -14.11 0.10 -1.80
N THR A 60 -13.22 -0.60 -1.15
CA THR A 60 -11.92 -0.94 -1.71
C THR A 60 -11.56 -2.35 -1.30
N ASP A 61 -11.17 -3.19 -2.24
CA ASP A 61 -10.38 -4.36 -1.95
C ASP A 61 -8.96 -3.95 -1.59
N ALA A 62 -8.13 -4.87 -1.17
CA ALA A 62 -6.75 -4.60 -0.81
C ALA A 62 -6.00 -3.91 -1.96
N LEU A 63 -5.30 -2.81 -1.64
CA LEU A 63 -4.64 -1.97 -2.64
C LEU A 63 -3.23 -2.44 -3.00
N TRP A 64 -2.74 -3.53 -2.43
CA TRP A 64 -1.36 -3.97 -2.61
C TRP A 64 -0.98 -4.22 -4.08
N GLY A 65 -1.89 -4.73 -4.89
CA GLY A 65 -1.68 -4.96 -6.32
C GLY A 65 -1.97 -3.75 -7.22
N ALA A 66 -2.67 -2.72 -6.72
CA ALA A 66 -3.10 -1.58 -7.53
C ALA A 66 -1.94 -0.69 -8.01
N GLN A 67 -0.83 -0.68 -7.29
CA GLN A 67 0.38 0.09 -7.62
C GLN A 67 1.08 -0.37 -8.90
N TRP A 68 0.86 -1.59 -9.36
CA TRP A 68 1.52 -2.12 -10.55
C TRP A 68 1.11 -1.40 -11.83
N ASN A 69 -0.18 -1.04 -11.95
CA ASN A 69 -0.69 -0.38 -13.15
C ASN A 69 -2.02 0.38 -12.95
N LEU A 70 -2.89 -0.04 -12.01
CA LEU A 70 -4.21 0.56 -11.86
C LEU A 70 -4.14 2.00 -11.35
N ASN A 71 -3.29 2.28 -10.36
CA ASN A 71 -3.09 3.63 -9.85
C ASN A 71 -2.63 4.58 -10.95
N GLN A 72 -1.71 4.16 -11.81
CA GLN A 72 -1.20 4.94 -12.93
C GLN A 72 -2.30 5.17 -13.98
N LEU A 73 -3.10 4.16 -14.28
CA LEU A 73 -4.25 4.29 -15.18
C LEU A 73 -5.25 5.32 -14.67
N TRP A 74 -5.57 5.29 -13.37
CA TRP A 74 -6.48 6.26 -12.77
C TRP A 74 -5.91 7.69 -12.81
N MET A 75 -4.65 7.87 -12.41
CA MET A 75 -4.00 9.19 -12.43
C MET A 75 -3.93 9.79 -13.82
N LEU A 76 -3.75 8.95 -14.85
CA LEU A 76 -3.67 9.39 -16.24
C LEU A 76 -5.04 9.68 -16.85
N ALA A 77 -6.04 8.83 -16.56
CA ALA A 77 -7.32 8.86 -17.26
C ALA A 77 -8.43 9.56 -16.48
N TRP A 78 -8.36 9.56 -15.14
CA TRP A 78 -9.40 10.09 -14.24
C TRP A 78 -8.79 10.68 -12.96
N PRO A 79 -8.00 11.76 -13.04
CA PRO A 79 -7.35 12.35 -11.87
C PRO A 79 -8.35 12.85 -10.81
N GLU A 80 -9.55 13.31 -11.22
CA GLU A 80 -10.64 13.68 -10.33
C GLU A 80 -11.16 12.49 -9.51
N HIS A 81 -11.25 11.31 -10.12
CA HIS A 81 -11.61 10.08 -9.41
C HIS A 81 -10.54 9.68 -8.37
N VAL A 82 -9.26 9.91 -8.67
CA VAL A 82 -8.18 9.68 -7.70
C VAL A 82 -8.32 10.59 -6.50
N ALA A 83 -8.62 11.87 -6.71
CA ALA A 83 -8.84 12.83 -5.63
C ALA A 83 -10.05 12.45 -4.75
N ASP A 84 -11.17 12.04 -5.36
CA ASP A 84 -12.35 11.53 -4.68
C ASP A 84 -12.02 10.26 -3.87
N PHE A 85 -11.30 9.33 -4.47
CA PHE A 85 -10.91 8.08 -3.82
C PHE A 85 -10.00 8.34 -2.61
N ILE A 86 -9.03 9.26 -2.73
CA ILE A 86 -8.19 9.68 -1.61
C ILE A 86 -9.04 10.32 -0.53
N SER A 87 -9.96 11.23 -0.87
CA SER A 87 -10.88 11.86 0.08
C SER A 87 -11.72 10.83 0.84
N SER A 88 -12.14 9.75 0.17
CA SER A 88 -12.80 8.61 0.82
C SER A 88 -11.88 7.91 1.84
N GLN A 89 -10.62 7.68 1.50
CA GLN A 89 -9.65 7.09 2.45
C GLN A 89 -9.40 8.01 3.65
N LEU A 90 -9.43 9.33 3.45
CA LEU A 90 -9.29 10.29 4.54
C LEU A 90 -10.49 10.32 5.48
N LEU A 91 -11.72 10.07 5.03
CA LEU A 91 -12.86 9.87 5.91
C LEU A 91 -12.64 8.67 6.84
N ILE A 92 -12.12 7.55 6.30
CA ILE A 92 -11.79 6.36 7.08
C ILE A 92 -10.75 6.72 8.16
N TYR A 93 -9.70 7.44 7.77
CA TYR A 93 -8.68 7.92 8.70
C TYR A 93 -9.23 8.84 9.78
N GLN A 94 -10.10 9.78 9.44
CA GLN A 94 -10.75 10.69 10.37
C GLN A 94 -11.66 9.97 11.36
N ASP A 95 -12.40 8.97 10.91
CA ASP A 95 -13.33 8.19 11.73
C ASP A 95 -12.63 7.21 12.69
N SER A 96 -11.49 6.67 12.31
CA SER A 96 -10.81 5.56 13.02
C SER A 96 -9.41 5.88 13.52
N GLY A 97 -8.80 6.92 12.99
CA GLY A 97 -7.39 7.26 13.20
C GLY A 97 -6.41 6.42 12.37
N TRP A 98 -6.88 5.60 11.41
CA TRP A 98 -6.05 4.72 10.60
C TRP A 98 -6.46 4.69 9.14
N LEU A 99 -5.48 4.56 8.23
CA LEU A 99 -5.75 4.17 6.84
C LEU A 99 -6.08 2.68 6.79
N ALA A 100 -7.02 2.31 5.92
CA ALA A 100 -7.44 0.93 5.74
C ALA A 100 -6.65 0.23 4.62
N ASP A 101 -6.33 -1.05 4.80
CA ASP A 101 -5.82 -1.90 3.73
C ASP A 101 -6.92 -2.20 2.70
N GLY A 102 -8.11 -2.51 3.20
CA GLY A 102 -9.32 -2.66 2.41
C GLY A 102 -10.57 -2.28 3.21
N VAL A 103 -11.64 -1.93 2.50
CA VAL A 103 -12.94 -1.56 3.09
C VAL A 103 -14.07 -2.23 2.34
N ALA A 104 -14.89 -3.01 3.05
CA ALA A 104 -16.13 -3.57 2.54
C ALA A 104 -17.29 -3.17 3.43
N CYS A 105 -18.29 -2.48 2.86
CA CYS A 105 -19.46 -1.98 3.61
C CYS A 105 -19.08 -1.19 4.87
N GLY A 106 -18.06 -0.33 4.76
CA GLY A 106 -17.53 0.47 5.86
C GLY A 106 -16.62 -0.27 6.84
N ARG A 107 -16.53 -1.58 6.78
CA ARG A 107 -15.68 -2.38 7.68
C ARG A 107 -14.31 -2.60 7.11
N TYR A 108 -13.30 -2.58 7.96
CA TYR A 108 -11.96 -2.96 7.57
C TYR A 108 -11.91 -4.42 7.13
N VAL A 109 -11.17 -4.65 6.07
CA VAL A 109 -10.87 -5.97 5.54
C VAL A 109 -9.36 -6.09 5.46
N SER A 110 -8.79 -7.06 6.17
CA SER A 110 -7.38 -7.39 5.98
C SER A 110 -7.27 -8.27 4.74
N GLY A 111 -6.59 -7.76 3.72
CA GLY A 111 -6.21 -8.55 2.57
C GLY A 111 -4.85 -9.19 2.82
N VAL A 112 -3.80 -8.57 2.33
CA VAL A 112 -2.41 -9.03 2.48
C VAL A 112 -1.66 -8.32 3.61
N GLY A 113 -2.29 -7.38 4.32
CA GLY A 113 -1.74 -6.71 5.49
C GLY A 113 -0.70 -5.63 5.19
N THR A 114 -0.41 -5.33 3.92
CA THR A 114 0.65 -4.38 3.54
C THR A 114 0.17 -2.95 3.38
N ASN A 115 -1.13 -2.72 3.20
CA ASN A 115 -1.76 -1.40 3.12
C ASN A 115 -1.00 -0.39 2.25
N GLN A 116 -1.03 -0.58 0.95
CA GLN A 116 -0.29 0.24 -0.02
C GLN A 116 -0.99 1.55 -0.41
N VAL A 117 -1.96 2.02 0.36
CA VAL A 117 -2.64 3.30 0.13
C VAL A 117 -1.67 4.48 0.15
N SER A 118 -0.59 4.39 0.93
CA SER A 118 0.46 5.42 0.95
C SER A 118 1.15 5.59 -0.41
N LEU A 119 1.33 4.51 -1.18
CA LEU A 119 1.86 4.58 -2.55
C LEU A 119 0.92 5.35 -3.47
N LEU A 120 -0.40 5.09 -3.39
CA LEU A 120 -1.40 5.81 -4.17
C LEU A 120 -1.36 7.31 -3.86
N MET A 121 -1.39 7.69 -2.58
CA MET A 121 -1.43 9.09 -2.17
C MET A 121 -0.14 9.84 -2.51
N ALA A 122 1.03 9.23 -2.27
CA ALA A 122 2.32 9.82 -2.61
C ALA A 122 2.48 9.98 -4.14
N ALA A 123 2.06 8.99 -4.93
CA ALA A 123 2.07 9.05 -6.39
C ALA A 123 1.11 10.11 -6.93
N ALA A 124 -0.11 10.21 -6.39
CA ALA A 124 -1.07 11.26 -6.75
C ALA A 124 -0.48 12.65 -6.52
N TYR A 125 0.15 12.85 -5.35
CA TYR A 125 0.86 14.10 -5.08
C TYR A 125 1.99 14.36 -6.08
N ALA A 126 2.81 13.38 -6.41
CA ALA A 126 3.89 13.51 -7.38
C ALA A 126 3.38 13.83 -8.80
N CYS A 127 2.22 13.28 -9.19
CA CYS A 127 1.54 13.56 -10.46
C CYS A 127 0.82 14.92 -10.51
N GLY A 128 0.85 15.71 -9.44
CA GLY A 128 0.25 17.05 -9.42
C GLY A 128 -1.23 17.05 -9.02
N ILE A 129 -1.82 15.93 -8.64
CA ILE A 129 -3.18 15.86 -8.13
C ILE A 129 -3.20 16.47 -6.73
N ARG A 130 -4.09 17.47 -6.49
CA ARG A 130 -4.12 18.26 -5.26
C ARG A 130 -5.52 18.47 -4.69
N ASP A 131 -6.54 17.95 -5.35
CA ASP A 131 -7.94 18.21 -5.02
C ASP A 131 -8.43 17.32 -3.87
N PHE A 132 -7.60 17.22 -2.84
CA PHE A 132 -7.85 16.54 -1.56
C PHE A 132 -7.06 17.24 -0.44
N ASP A 133 -7.38 16.92 0.82
CA ASP A 133 -6.62 17.45 1.96
C ASP A 133 -5.21 16.85 2.03
N VAL A 134 -4.26 17.55 1.39
CA VAL A 134 -2.86 17.13 1.25
C VAL A 134 -2.17 16.98 2.60
N GLN A 135 -2.48 17.87 3.57
CA GLN A 135 -1.84 17.83 4.88
C GLN A 135 -2.29 16.61 5.68
N THR A 136 -3.62 16.41 5.78
CA THR A 136 -4.17 15.22 6.45
C THR A 136 -3.73 13.93 5.77
N ALA A 137 -3.67 13.90 4.44
CA ALA A 137 -3.20 12.73 3.69
C ALA A 137 -1.75 12.40 3.98
N TYR A 138 -0.89 13.41 4.04
CA TYR A 138 0.52 13.21 4.39
C TYR A 138 0.68 12.67 5.82
N GLU A 139 -0.02 13.25 6.80
CA GLU A 139 0.01 12.81 8.21
C GLU A 139 -0.51 11.38 8.37
N ALA A 140 -1.58 11.03 7.67
CA ALA A 140 -2.13 9.68 7.66
C ALA A 140 -1.15 8.66 7.06
N CYS A 141 -0.49 9.01 5.95
CA CYS A 141 0.56 8.19 5.35
C CYS A 141 1.77 8.05 6.29
N LEU A 142 2.23 9.14 6.89
CA LEU A 142 3.35 9.09 7.82
C LEU A 142 3.06 8.18 9.01
N LYS A 143 1.84 8.25 9.58
CA LYS A 143 1.38 7.33 10.61
C LYS A 143 1.37 5.89 10.11
N ASN A 144 0.84 5.64 8.92
CA ASN A 144 0.76 4.32 8.31
C ASN A 144 2.14 3.66 8.13
N GLU A 145 3.19 4.46 7.85
CA GLU A 145 4.56 3.96 7.69
C GLU A 145 5.31 3.77 9.02
N LEU A 146 4.97 4.53 10.06
CA LEU A 146 5.83 4.65 11.25
C LEU A 146 5.19 4.15 12.54
N ASP A 147 3.86 4.02 12.59
CA ASP A 147 3.13 3.60 13.78
C ASP A 147 2.44 2.26 13.56
N GLY A 148 2.72 1.30 14.39
CA GLY A 148 2.09 -0.03 14.39
C GLY A 148 1.35 -0.34 15.69
N ASN A 149 1.17 0.66 16.58
CA ASN A 149 0.59 0.43 17.90
C ASN A 149 -0.94 0.55 17.89
N ASN A 150 -1.60 -0.37 18.58
CA ASN A 150 -3.06 -0.29 18.85
C ASN A 150 -3.93 -0.11 17.58
N ARG A 151 -3.51 -0.63 16.44
CA ARG A 151 -4.30 -0.60 15.22
C ARG A 151 -5.44 -1.61 15.28
N PRO A 152 -6.65 -1.28 14.78
CA PRO A 152 -7.70 -2.27 14.57
C PRO A 152 -7.29 -3.30 13.52
N PHE A 153 -7.88 -4.49 13.57
CA PHE A 153 -7.68 -5.51 12.52
C PHE A 153 -8.03 -4.94 11.13
N GLY A 154 -7.14 -5.15 10.16
CA GLY A 154 -7.28 -4.65 8.78
C GLY A 154 -6.97 -3.17 8.58
N ALA A 155 -6.62 -2.43 9.64
CA ALA A 155 -6.16 -1.04 9.55
C ALA A 155 -4.65 -0.94 9.67
N GLY A 156 -4.06 0.13 9.13
CA GLY A 156 -2.60 0.30 9.13
C GLY A 156 -1.89 -0.83 8.39
N LYS A 157 -0.68 -1.15 8.78
CA LYS A 157 0.15 -2.22 8.23
C LYS A 157 0.50 -3.24 9.30
N SER A 158 0.48 -4.50 8.97
CA SER A 158 1.01 -5.57 9.80
C SER A 158 2.52 -5.38 10.03
N ASP A 159 3.06 -5.88 11.13
CA ASP A 159 4.51 -5.86 11.43
C ASP A 159 5.18 -4.47 11.46
N THR A 160 4.47 -3.36 11.28
CA THR A 160 5.06 -2.00 11.20
C THR A 160 5.94 -1.69 12.40
N ARG A 161 5.49 -2.02 13.61
CA ARG A 161 6.28 -1.76 14.82
C ARG A 161 7.64 -2.44 14.76
N LYS A 162 7.68 -3.70 14.38
CA LYS A 162 8.94 -4.47 14.27
C LYS A 162 9.77 -4.01 13.08
N PHE A 163 9.14 -3.70 11.97
CA PHE A 163 9.84 -3.14 10.80
C PHE A 163 10.56 -1.83 11.16
N VAL A 164 9.92 -0.93 11.89
CA VAL A 164 10.52 0.34 12.32
C VAL A 164 11.64 0.11 13.34
N GLU A 165 11.47 -0.85 14.26
CA GLU A 165 12.45 -1.16 15.31
C GLU A 165 13.73 -1.81 14.74
N TYR A 166 13.58 -2.84 13.90
CA TYR A 166 14.71 -3.62 13.36
C TYR A 166 15.21 -3.11 12.01
N GLY A 167 14.42 -2.29 11.32
CA GLY A 167 14.65 -1.91 9.92
C GLY A 167 14.32 -3.03 8.92
N TYR A 168 13.65 -4.08 9.38
CA TYR A 168 13.01 -5.16 8.62
C TYR A 168 11.97 -5.84 9.51
N ALA A 169 11.00 -6.54 8.93
CA ALA A 169 10.07 -7.36 9.67
C ALA A 169 10.71 -8.72 9.98
N PRO A 170 10.97 -9.07 11.25
CA PRO A 170 11.54 -10.36 11.59
C PRO A 170 10.55 -11.50 11.35
N PHE A 171 11.06 -12.62 10.84
CA PHE A 171 10.28 -13.85 10.68
C PHE A 171 10.04 -14.52 12.04
N VAL A 172 8.82 -14.98 12.24
CA VAL A 172 8.41 -15.78 13.41
C VAL A 172 7.67 -17.01 12.89
N GLU A 173 8.07 -18.19 13.32
CA GLU A 173 7.50 -19.45 12.83
C GLU A 173 6.13 -19.80 13.45
N SER A 174 5.87 -19.29 14.65
CA SER A 174 4.59 -19.47 15.35
C SER A 174 4.02 -18.11 15.77
N GLY A 175 2.69 -18.02 15.93
CA GLY A 175 2.00 -16.76 16.19
C GLY A 175 2.30 -16.07 17.53
N GLU A 176 3.15 -16.60 18.39
CA GLU A 176 3.48 -16.00 19.68
C GLU A 176 4.27 -14.68 19.50
N GLY A 177 3.66 -13.57 19.92
CA GLY A 177 4.26 -12.25 19.88
C GLY A 177 4.43 -11.66 18.48
N ALA A 178 3.84 -12.27 17.47
CA ALA A 178 3.82 -11.78 16.10
C ALA A 178 2.52 -11.04 15.79
N ASP A 179 2.58 -10.14 14.83
CA ASP A 179 1.39 -9.57 14.20
C ASP A 179 0.73 -10.63 13.28
N GLU A 180 -0.44 -10.33 12.74
CA GLU A 180 -1.31 -11.30 12.03
C GLU A 180 -0.66 -12.02 10.85
N THR A 181 0.41 -11.45 10.28
CA THR A 181 1.04 -11.93 9.05
C THR A 181 2.56 -12.15 9.20
N PHE A 182 2.99 -12.47 10.41
CA PHE A 182 4.38 -12.71 10.81
C PHE A 182 5.17 -13.67 9.88
N MET A 183 4.50 -14.64 9.28
CA MET A 183 5.11 -15.60 8.36
C MET A 183 5.47 -15.01 6.99
N PHE A 184 5.03 -13.78 6.70
CA PHE A 184 5.26 -13.08 5.42
C PHE A 184 6.32 -11.99 5.52
N SER A 185 7.14 -12.04 6.54
CA SER A 185 8.08 -11.01 6.97
C SER A 185 8.99 -10.46 5.86
N ALA A 186 9.50 -11.32 4.97
CA ALA A 186 10.38 -10.89 3.89
C ALA A 186 9.60 -10.08 2.83
N SER A 187 8.44 -10.55 2.39
CA SER A 187 7.59 -9.80 1.46
C SER A 187 7.12 -8.49 2.07
N HIS A 188 6.72 -8.47 3.36
CA HIS A 188 6.35 -7.25 4.06
C HIS A 188 7.52 -6.24 4.12
N THR A 189 8.73 -6.70 4.40
CA THR A 189 9.91 -5.82 4.41
C THR A 189 10.12 -5.15 3.05
N LEU A 190 9.96 -5.88 1.95
CA LEU A 190 10.08 -5.33 0.60
C LEU A 190 8.98 -4.29 0.31
N GLU A 191 7.73 -4.64 0.59
CA GLU A 191 6.57 -3.77 0.42
C GLU A 191 6.70 -2.48 1.24
N TYR A 192 7.12 -2.58 2.50
CA TYR A 192 7.28 -1.44 3.40
C TYR A 192 8.48 -0.58 3.03
N SER A 193 9.56 -1.17 2.53
CA SER A 193 10.69 -0.41 1.98
C SER A 193 10.27 0.46 0.81
N PHE A 194 9.44 -0.07 -0.08
CA PHE A 194 8.94 0.67 -1.24
C PHE A 194 7.96 1.79 -0.83
N SER A 195 7.00 1.52 0.04
CA SER A 195 6.05 2.55 0.47
C SER A 195 6.73 3.64 1.31
N ALA A 196 7.68 3.27 2.19
CA ALA A 196 8.47 4.23 2.94
C ALA A 196 9.27 5.16 2.00
N TRP A 197 9.86 4.61 0.92
CA TRP A 197 10.51 5.42 -0.11
C TRP A 197 9.55 6.42 -0.76
N ALA A 198 8.35 5.99 -1.12
CA ALA A 198 7.37 6.86 -1.78
C ALA A 198 6.95 8.02 -0.86
N VAL A 199 6.64 7.74 0.42
CA VAL A 199 6.31 8.78 1.40
C VAL A 199 7.54 9.66 1.71
N ALA A 200 8.77 9.12 1.64
CA ALA A 200 9.99 9.91 1.75
C ALA A 200 10.11 10.94 0.62
N GLN A 201 9.79 10.56 -0.64
CA GLN A 201 9.81 11.54 -1.75
C GLN A 201 8.76 12.64 -1.52
N TRP A 202 7.60 12.30 -0.96
CA TRP A 202 6.61 13.30 -0.58
C TRP A 202 7.11 14.19 0.56
N ALA A 203 7.69 13.63 1.61
CA ALA A 203 8.34 14.39 2.69
C ALA A 203 9.38 15.39 2.15
N LYS A 204 10.22 14.94 1.21
CA LYS A 204 11.20 15.78 0.53
C LYS A 204 10.54 16.95 -0.21
N ALA A 205 9.47 16.69 -0.96
CA ALA A 205 8.72 17.73 -1.68
C ALA A 205 8.06 18.75 -0.75
N LEU A 206 7.67 18.33 0.45
CA LEU A 206 7.12 19.21 1.51
C LEU A 206 8.19 19.87 2.40
N GLY A 207 9.49 19.63 2.17
CA GLY A 207 10.57 20.16 2.99
C GLY A 207 10.71 19.53 4.39
N ARG A 208 10.07 18.38 4.64
CA ARG A 208 10.08 17.64 5.90
C ARG A 208 11.36 16.80 6.03
N LYS A 209 12.47 17.43 6.33
CA LYS A 209 13.81 16.81 6.29
C LYS A 209 13.98 15.63 7.24
N ASP A 210 13.41 15.68 8.44
CA ASP A 210 13.54 14.63 9.44
C ASP A 210 12.74 13.40 9.06
N ASP A 211 11.51 13.59 8.60
CA ASP A 211 10.67 12.51 8.06
C ASP A 211 11.34 11.86 6.86
N TYR A 212 11.88 12.68 5.93
CA TYR A 212 12.63 12.17 4.79
C TYR A 212 13.77 11.24 5.20
N ARG A 213 14.61 11.67 6.16
CA ARG A 213 15.75 10.87 6.62
C ARG A 213 15.31 9.56 7.26
N ARG A 214 14.30 9.62 8.12
CA ARG A 214 13.74 8.45 8.81
C ARG A 214 13.14 7.45 7.83
N LEU A 215 12.33 7.92 6.90
CA LEU A 215 11.68 7.08 5.88
C LEU A 215 12.70 6.49 4.90
N MET A 216 13.72 7.25 4.48
CA MET A 216 14.78 6.73 3.60
C MET A 216 15.65 5.65 4.28
N HIS A 217 15.82 5.71 5.59
CA HIS A 217 16.44 4.63 6.35
C HIS A 217 15.62 3.34 6.26
N LEU A 218 14.29 3.43 6.43
CA LEU A 218 13.38 2.29 6.29
C LEU A 218 13.28 1.80 4.82
N ALA A 219 13.35 2.71 3.86
CA ALA A 219 13.35 2.37 2.43
C ALA A 219 14.52 1.47 2.01
N SER A 220 15.60 1.45 2.77
CA SER A 220 16.75 0.55 2.55
C SER A 220 16.67 -0.75 3.39
N GLY A 221 15.54 -0.98 4.06
CA GLY A 221 15.36 -2.16 4.94
C GLY A 221 15.51 -3.49 4.21
N TRP A 222 15.13 -3.55 2.94
CA TRP A 222 15.27 -4.73 2.10
C TRP A 222 16.73 -5.24 1.98
N GLU A 223 17.74 -4.36 2.04
CA GLU A 223 19.16 -4.74 1.98
C GLU A 223 19.57 -5.66 3.14
N ARG A 224 18.87 -5.55 4.28
CA ARG A 224 19.11 -6.41 5.45
C ARG A 224 18.70 -7.85 5.22
N LEU A 225 17.82 -8.09 4.25
CA LEU A 225 17.34 -9.42 3.88
C LEU A 225 18.12 -10.03 2.70
N TYR A 226 18.95 -9.23 2.00
CA TYR A 226 19.73 -9.76 0.90
C TYR A 226 20.90 -10.60 1.44
N ASP A 227 20.92 -11.87 1.06
CA ASP A 227 22.00 -12.80 1.40
C ASP A 227 22.93 -13.00 0.19
N SER A 228 24.12 -12.42 0.27
CA SER A 228 25.12 -12.51 -0.80
C SER A 228 25.66 -13.93 -1.03
N ALA A 229 25.52 -14.84 -0.07
CA ALA A 229 25.94 -16.23 -0.21
C ALA A 229 25.00 -17.04 -1.10
N THR A 230 23.71 -16.69 -1.09
CA THR A 230 22.69 -17.37 -1.91
C THR A 230 22.24 -16.54 -3.12
N GLY A 231 22.44 -15.22 -3.09
CA GLY A 231 21.97 -14.29 -4.11
C GLY A 231 20.47 -13.94 -4.00
N PHE A 232 19.82 -14.30 -2.90
CA PHE A 232 18.39 -14.10 -2.68
C PHE A 232 18.08 -13.17 -1.52
N ILE A 233 16.89 -12.59 -1.57
CA ILE A 233 16.20 -12.07 -0.37
C ILE A 233 15.78 -13.28 0.47
N ARG A 234 16.16 -13.28 1.75
CA ARG A 234 15.84 -14.35 2.71
C ARG A 234 15.13 -13.80 3.94
N PRO A 235 14.16 -14.54 4.49
CA PRO A 235 13.59 -14.20 5.80
C PRO A 235 14.68 -14.17 6.88
N ARG A 236 14.57 -13.22 7.80
CA ARG A 236 15.55 -13.00 8.88
C ARG A 236 14.85 -12.98 10.23
N LEU A 237 15.46 -13.63 11.21
CA LEU A 237 14.96 -13.68 12.58
C LEU A 237 15.28 -12.38 13.33
N ALA A 238 14.63 -12.13 14.48
CA ALA A 238 14.88 -10.96 15.31
C ALA A 238 16.32 -10.87 15.87
N ASP A 239 17.01 -12.01 16.01
CA ASP A 239 18.40 -12.06 16.42
C ASP A 239 19.40 -11.75 15.28
N GLY A 240 18.90 -11.46 14.10
CA GLY A 240 19.69 -11.11 12.92
C GLY A 240 20.19 -12.29 12.09
N ARG A 241 19.91 -13.54 12.46
CA ARG A 241 20.24 -14.72 11.65
C ARG A 241 19.24 -14.91 10.51
N PHE A 242 19.71 -15.39 9.37
CA PHE A 242 18.83 -15.84 8.30
C PHE A 242 18.09 -17.13 8.69
N LEU A 243 16.83 -17.24 8.26
CA LEU A 243 16.03 -18.43 8.45
C LEU A 243 16.67 -19.64 7.79
N THR A 244 16.78 -20.75 8.52
CA THR A 244 17.39 -22.01 8.08
C THR A 244 16.50 -23.19 8.48
N PRO A 245 16.30 -24.23 7.64
CA PRO A 245 16.81 -24.34 6.27
C PRO A 245 16.18 -23.30 5.32
N PHE A 246 16.79 -23.06 4.15
CA PHE A 246 16.28 -22.14 3.14
C PHE A 246 16.26 -22.83 1.77
N ASP A 247 15.06 -22.90 1.20
CA ASP A 247 14.85 -23.28 -0.19
C ASP A 247 14.23 -22.06 -0.92
N PRO A 248 14.87 -21.50 -1.96
CA PRO A 248 14.34 -20.35 -2.68
C PRO A 248 13.04 -20.64 -3.44
N MET A 249 12.67 -21.91 -3.60
CA MET A 249 11.42 -22.35 -4.23
C MET A 249 10.28 -22.55 -3.21
N GLU A 250 10.59 -22.59 -1.90
CA GLU A 250 9.59 -22.75 -0.86
C GLU A 250 8.64 -21.56 -0.83
N VAL A 251 7.32 -21.83 -0.95
CA VAL A 251 6.26 -20.83 -0.91
C VAL A 251 5.75 -20.61 0.52
N TRP A 252 5.20 -19.43 0.79
CA TRP A 252 4.55 -19.05 2.05
C TRP A 252 5.47 -18.87 3.27
N ARG A 253 6.66 -19.36 3.26
CA ARG A 253 7.60 -19.23 4.38
C ARG A 253 8.47 -17.99 4.25
N GLY A 254 7.96 -16.88 4.76
CA GLY A 254 8.56 -15.55 4.66
C GLY A 254 8.04 -14.72 3.48
N PHE A 255 7.28 -15.32 2.58
CA PHE A 255 6.80 -14.68 1.35
C PHE A 255 5.32 -14.97 1.16
N GLN A 256 4.53 -13.92 1.02
CA GLN A 256 3.10 -14.05 0.78
C GLN A 256 2.82 -14.46 -0.67
N GLU A 257 2.07 -15.56 -0.84
CA GLU A 257 1.63 -16.07 -2.16
C GLU A 257 2.78 -16.27 -3.16
N GLY A 258 3.99 -16.49 -2.66
CA GLY A 258 5.16 -16.58 -3.50
C GLY A 258 6.39 -17.12 -2.78
N ASN A 259 7.55 -16.96 -3.39
CA ASN A 259 8.83 -17.46 -2.93
C ASN A 259 9.98 -16.47 -3.19
N ALA A 260 11.19 -16.82 -2.78
CA ALA A 260 12.35 -15.94 -2.94
C ALA A 260 12.68 -15.61 -4.40
N TRP A 261 12.45 -16.51 -5.37
CA TRP A 261 12.65 -16.24 -6.78
C TRP A 261 11.77 -15.10 -7.29
N GLN A 262 10.51 -15.03 -6.86
CA GLN A 262 9.57 -14.00 -7.26
C GLN A 262 9.87 -12.68 -6.57
N TYR A 263 10.14 -12.73 -5.25
CA TYR A 263 10.26 -11.52 -4.44
C TYR A 263 11.64 -10.86 -4.47
N THR A 264 12.73 -11.57 -4.77
CA THR A 264 14.09 -10.97 -4.78
C THR A 264 14.18 -9.75 -5.70
N PHE A 265 13.40 -9.71 -6.77
CA PHE A 265 13.39 -8.61 -7.73
C PHE A 265 12.39 -7.49 -7.40
N TYR A 266 11.63 -7.64 -6.31
CA TYR A 266 10.66 -6.62 -5.91
C TYR A 266 11.30 -5.47 -5.12
N VAL A 267 12.18 -4.73 -5.77
CA VAL A 267 12.82 -3.52 -5.23
C VAL A 267 12.75 -2.38 -6.26
N PRO A 268 11.55 -1.96 -6.70
CA PRO A 268 11.40 -1.02 -7.81
C PRO A 268 12.01 0.35 -7.52
N HIS A 269 12.02 0.77 -6.26
CA HIS A 269 12.53 2.08 -5.82
C HIS A 269 14.07 2.16 -5.77
N GLN A 270 14.77 1.03 -5.75
CA GLN A 270 16.23 0.94 -5.71
C GLN A 270 16.76 -0.17 -6.64
N ALA A 271 16.14 -0.34 -7.81
CA ALA A 271 16.46 -1.39 -8.77
C ALA A 271 17.96 -1.39 -9.18
N ASP A 272 18.55 -0.21 -9.39
CA ASP A 272 19.98 -0.08 -9.69
C ASP A 272 20.87 -0.60 -8.57
N ARG A 273 20.45 -0.44 -7.32
CA ARG A 273 21.18 -0.94 -6.16
C ARG A 273 21.08 -2.46 -6.08
N LEU A 274 19.90 -3.02 -6.30
CA LEU A 274 19.70 -4.46 -6.38
C LEU A 274 20.52 -5.06 -7.52
N ALA A 275 20.47 -4.49 -8.72
CA ALA A 275 21.23 -4.96 -9.87
C ALA A 275 22.74 -5.05 -9.59
N LYS A 276 23.30 -4.07 -8.86
CA LYS A 276 24.71 -4.08 -8.44
C LYS A 276 25.02 -5.19 -7.44
N LEU A 277 24.09 -5.59 -6.59
CA LEU A 277 24.28 -6.67 -5.62
C LEU A 277 24.19 -8.06 -6.28
N VAL A 278 23.21 -8.23 -7.18
CA VAL A 278 22.96 -9.51 -7.89
C VAL A 278 23.96 -9.74 -9.01
N GLY A 279 24.42 -8.70 -9.68
CA GLY A 279 25.33 -8.79 -10.84
C GLY A 279 26.81 -9.01 -10.51
N ARG A 280 27.13 -9.37 -9.27
CA ARG A 280 28.51 -9.65 -8.82
C ARG A 280 28.88 -11.11 -8.97
#